data_7d3ed96bfbb33a38f4ff1f2b238b095f
#
_entry.id   7d3ed96bfbb33a38f4ff1f2b238b095f
#
_cell.length_a   1.000
_cell.length_b   1.000
_cell.length_c   1.000
_cell.angle_alpha   90.00
_cell.angle_beta   90.00
_cell.angle_gamma   90.00
#
_symmetry.space_group_name_H-M   'P 1'
#
loop_
_entity.id
_entity.type
_entity.pdbx_description
1 polymer ?
#
loop_
_entity_poly.entity_id
_entity_poly.type
_entity_poly.pdbx_seq_one_letter_code
_entity_poly.pdbx_strand_id
1 'polypeptide(L)'
;MSNSGADQEGSPSKSTAKQSVQKTEKIDSRKSPAGSAKKFAVSIRKPSGPPRVATGLSDLHGNAVTVACSTCHTTRPPNPLNKTAQDLDEFHNGMPFSHGTVSCLSCHNDQDYDALKLADGRRVEFTEVMTLCAQCHGPQMTAYEHGAHGGMTGFWDRNRGPQSKNNCIDCHDPHAPQFPKMKPTFKPQDRFLDQPRTEH
;
A
#
# COMPACT_ATOMS: atom_id res chain seq x y z
N MET A 1 28.81 52.00 -26.38
CA MET A 1 27.90 52.58 -27.42
C MET A 1 26.52 52.21 -26.96
N SER A 2 25.83 53.00 -26.09
CA SER A 2 24.92 54.09 -26.45
C SER A 2 23.72 53.57 -27.27
N ASN A 3 22.48 53.63 -26.84
CA ASN A 3 21.61 54.70 -26.39
C ASN A 3 20.23 54.08 -26.08
N SER A 4 19.50 54.33 -25.00
CA SER A 4 18.65 55.49 -24.69
C SER A 4 17.34 55.59 -25.46
N GLY A 5 16.26 55.82 -24.69
CA GLY A 5 15.07 56.56 -25.01
C GLY A 5 13.78 55.77 -24.69
N ALA A 6 13.06 55.92 -23.63
CA ALA A 6 12.32 57.08 -23.08
C ALA A 6 10.89 57.20 -23.67
N ASP A 7 9.93 57.09 -22.72
CA ASP A 7 8.73 57.89 -22.45
C ASP A 7 7.55 57.92 -23.43
N GLN A 8 6.33 57.69 -23.00
CA GLN A 8 5.30 58.65 -22.53
C GLN A 8 3.93 57.94 -22.36
N GLU A 9 3.39 58.00 -21.20
CA GLU A 9 2.18 58.68 -20.71
C GLU A 9 0.92 58.72 -21.58
N GLY A 10 -0.21 58.38 -20.96
CA GLY A 10 -1.55 58.64 -21.46
C GLY A 10 -2.68 58.05 -20.65
N SER A 11 -3.07 58.67 -19.56
CA SER A 11 -4.39 58.57 -18.93
C SER A 11 -5.18 59.83 -19.34
N PRO A 12 -6.51 59.96 -19.24
CA PRO A 12 -7.55 59.24 -18.48
C PRO A 12 -8.89 59.08 -19.26
N SER A 13 -9.85 58.34 -18.75
CA SER A 13 -11.22 58.87 -18.64
C SER A 13 -12.16 57.99 -17.84
N LYS A 14 -12.84 58.63 -16.89
CA LYS A 14 -13.90 58.10 -16.05
C LYS A 14 -15.18 57.92 -16.84
N SER A 15 -15.90 56.81 -16.57
CA SER A 15 -17.34 56.78 -16.77
C SER A 15 -17.97 55.98 -15.64
N THR A 16 -18.78 56.69 -14.88
CA THR A 16 -19.58 56.27 -13.77
C THR A 16 -20.91 55.66 -14.30
N ALA A 17 -21.15 54.36 -14.04
CA ALA A 17 -22.46 53.77 -14.18
C ALA A 17 -22.88 53.14 -12.85
N LYS A 18 -23.80 53.81 -12.18
CA LYS A 18 -24.53 53.27 -11.00
C LYS A 18 -25.45 52.19 -11.50
N GLN A 19 -25.31 50.98 -11.00
CA GLN A 19 -26.40 49.96 -11.08
C GLN A 19 -26.69 49.44 -9.68
N SER A 20 -27.97 49.42 -9.45
CA SER A 20 -28.72 49.13 -8.24
C SER A 20 -28.36 47.76 -7.61
N VAL A 21 -28.10 47.80 -6.32
CA VAL A 21 -27.98 46.64 -5.45
C VAL A 21 -29.35 45.99 -5.29
N GLN A 22 -29.55 44.82 -5.87
CA GLN A 22 -30.63 43.94 -5.48
C GLN A 22 -30.19 43.14 -4.26
N LYS A 23 -30.97 43.31 -3.21
CA LYS A 23 -30.87 42.63 -1.92
C LYS A 23 -31.23 41.16 -2.12
N THR A 24 -30.19 40.30 -2.19
CA THR A 24 -30.39 38.86 -2.12
C THR A 24 -30.60 38.45 -0.67
N GLU A 25 -31.74 37.84 -0.40
CA GLU A 25 -32.09 37.27 0.89
C GLU A 25 -31.09 36.20 1.32
N LYS A 26 -30.67 36.30 2.60
CA LYS A 26 -29.88 35.28 3.25
C LYS A 26 -30.64 33.96 3.26
N ILE A 27 -30.14 32.98 2.51
CA ILE A 27 -30.54 31.58 2.70
C ILE A 27 -29.95 31.15 4.04
N ASP A 28 -30.83 30.95 4.98
CA ASP A 28 -30.56 30.44 6.31
C ASP A 28 -29.89 29.07 6.19
N SER A 29 -28.60 29.04 6.46
CA SER A 29 -27.83 27.81 6.50
C SER A 29 -28.30 26.98 7.68
N ARG A 30 -29.16 26.00 7.38
CA ARG A 30 -29.60 25.00 8.35
C ARG A 30 -28.36 24.36 8.97
N LYS A 31 -28.19 24.74 10.22
CA LYS A 31 -27.21 24.20 11.16
C LYS A 31 -27.41 22.69 11.22
N SER A 32 -26.55 21.93 10.49
CA SER A 32 -26.48 20.50 10.67
C SER A 32 -26.09 20.21 12.12
N PRO A 33 -26.78 19.32 12.83
CA PRO A 33 -26.38 18.94 14.17
C PRO A 33 -25.03 18.21 14.07
N ALA A 34 -23.96 18.87 14.48
CA ALA A 34 -22.65 18.29 14.63
C ALA A 34 -22.61 17.39 15.89
N GLY A 35 -23.32 16.27 15.81
CA GLY A 35 -22.97 15.12 16.60
C GLY A 35 -21.91 14.37 15.80
N SER A 36 -20.65 14.40 16.22
CA SER A 36 -19.61 13.56 15.61
C SER A 36 -19.95 12.11 15.91
N ALA A 37 -20.76 11.48 15.06
CA ALA A 37 -21.00 10.05 15.14
C ALA A 37 -19.63 9.36 15.12
N LYS A 38 -19.34 8.59 16.16
CA LYS A 38 -18.06 7.88 16.32
C LYS A 38 -17.93 6.91 15.15
N LYS A 39 -17.06 7.22 14.20
CA LYS A 39 -16.80 6.36 13.04
C LYS A 39 -16.23 5.03 13.50
N PHE A 40 -16.69 3.95 12.90
CA PHE A 40 -16.11 2.63 13.12
C PHE A 40 -14.62 2.63 12.78
N ALA A 41 -13.86 1.75 13.46
CA ALA A 41 -12.42 1.64 13.26
C ALA A 41 -12.08 1.09 11.87
N VAL A 42 -10.89 1.48 11.38
CA VAL A 42 -10.21 0.81 10.28
C VAL A 42 -9.16 -0.09 10.91
N SER A 43 -9.23 -1.38 10.62
CA SER A 43 -8.19 -2.35 10.99
C SER A 43 -7.29 -2.65 9.78
N ILE A 44 -6.04 -3.01 10.04
CA ILE A 44 -5.14 -3.53 9.01
C ILE A 44 -4.98 -5.03 9.29
N ARG A 45 -5.12 -5.84 8.26
CA ARG A 45 -4.87 -7.28 8.37
C ARG A 45 -3.41 -7.50 8.72
N LYS A 46 -3.16 -8.44 9.61
CA LYS A 46 -1.80 -8.83 10.01
C LYS A 46 -1.61 -10.32 9.73
N PRO A 47 -0.41 -10.73 9.30
CA PRO A 47 -0.08 -12.15 9.24
C PRO A 47 -0.16 -12.75 10.65
N SER A 48 -0.36 -14.06 10.73
CA SER A 48 -0.51 -14.78 12.02
C SER A 48 0.81 -14.91 12.79
N GLY A 49 1.93 -14.52 12.20
CA GLY A 49 3.27 -14.65 12.77
C GLY A 49 4.27 -15.15 11.74
N PRO A 50 5.44 -15.66 12.16
CA PRO A 50 6.41 -16.25 11.27
C PRO A 50 5.83 -17.47 10.53
N PRO A 51 6.15 -17.66 9.24
CA PRO A 51 5.77 -18.85 8.52
C PRO A 51 6.38 -20.10 9.15
N ARG A 52 5.74 -21.23 8.96
CA ARG A 52 6.27 -22.52 9.39
C ARG A 52 6.63 -23.38 8.18
N VAL A 53 7.72 -24.11 8.29
CA VAL A 53 8.21 -24.98 7.23
C VAL A 53 7.56 -26.36 7.37
N ALA A 54 6.95 -26.85 6.27
CA ALA A 54 6.46 -28.22 6.22
C ALA A 54 7.63 -29.19 6.07
N THR A 55 7.69 -30.20 6.95
CA THR A 55 8.77 -31.21 6.93
C THR A 55 8.52 -32.33 5.91
N GLY A 56 7.35 -32.38 5.29
CA GLY A 56 6.94 -33.51 4.44
C GLY A 56 6.48 -34.74 5.25
N LEU A 57 6.52 -34.68 6.57
CA LEU A 57 6.07 -35.75 7.46
C LEU A 57 4.67 -35.48 8.00
N SER A 58 4.00 -36.53 8.43
CA SER A 58 2.72 -36.44 9.15
C SER A 58 2.87 -36.99 10.56
N ASP A 59 2.10 -36.44 11.49
CA ASP A 59 1.96 -36.97 12.84
C ASP A 59 1.10 -38.27 12.85
N LEU A 60 0.92 -38.85 14.04
CA LEU A 60 0.11 -40.08 14.20
C LEU A 60 -1.36 -39.87 13.88
N HIS A 61 -1.83 -38.63 13.76
CA HIS A 61 -3.21 -38.28 13.41
C HIS A 61 -3.35 -37.87 11.93
N GLY A 62 -2.25 -37.95 11.13
CA GLY A 62 -2.24 -37.59 9.72
C GLY A 62 -2.09 -36.09 9.45
N ASN A 63 -1.84 -35.24 10.48
CA ASN A 63 -1.61 -33.82 10.27
C ASN A 63 -0.18 -33.57 9.81
N ALA A 64 0.00 -32.61 8.90
CA ALA A 64 1.32 -32.24 8.43
C ALA A 64 2.18 -31.68 9.58
N VAL A 65 3.36 -32.22 9.77
CA VAL A 65 4.34 -31.72 10.74
C VAL A 65 5.04 -30.48 10.18
N THR A 66 4.96 -29.38 10.92
CA THR A 66 5.63 -28.13 10.56
C THR A 66 6.55 -27.66 11.68
N VAL A 67 7.65 -27.03 11.33
CA VAL A 67 8.67 -26.51 12.29
C VAL A 67 8.88 -25.00 12.11
N ALA A 68 9.35 -24.35 13.16
CA ALA A 68 9.77 -22.96 13.12
C ALA A 68 11.13 -22.84 12.41
N CYS A 69 11.44 -21.67 11.88
CA CYS A 69 12.73 -21.40 11.23
C CYS A 69 13.88 -21.59 12.20
N SER A 70 13.72 -21.17 13.45
CA SER A 70 14.68 -21.36 14.53
C SER A 70 15.01 -22.83 14.84
N THR A 71 14.14 -23.78 14.48
CA THR A 71 14.41 -25.22 14.70
C THR A 71 15.73 -25.66 14.04
N CYS A 72 16.03 -25.14 12.85
CA CYS A 72 17.28 -25.41 12.16
C CYS A 72 18.30 -24.27 12.37
N HIS A 73 17.83 -23.02 12.31
CA HIS A 73 18.71 -21.84 12.35
C HIS A 73 19.27 -21.50 13.73
N THR A 74 18.85 -22.18 14.80
CA THR A 74 19.52 -22.08 16.12
C THR A 74 20.93 -22.68 16.10
N THR A 75 21.17 -23.70 15.27
CA THR A 75 22.45 -24.41 15.21
C THR A 75 23.24 -24.13 13.93
N ARG A 76 22.61 -23.54 12.94
CA ARG A 76 23.24 -23.19 11.65
C ARG A 76 23.63 -21.72 11.65
N PRO A 77 24.93 -21.39 11.47
CA PRO A 77 25.35 -19.99 11.37
C PRO A 77 24.76 -19.34 10.10
N PRO A 78 24.50 -18.03 10.16
CA PRO A 78 24.07 -17.27 8.99
C PRO A 78 25.08 -17.37 7.83
N ASN A 79 24.60 -17.54 6.61
CA ASN A 79 25.44 -17.51 5.43
C ASN A 79 25.19 -16.22 4.61
N PRO A 80 26.03 -15.19 4.75
CA PRO A 80 25.87 -13.92 4.02
C PRO A 80 26.21 -14.04 2.52
N LEU A 81 26.73 -15.17 2.07
CA LEU A 81 27.03 -15.42 0.66
C LEU A 81 25.79 -15.82 -0.13
N ASN A 82 24.76 -16.34 0.52
CA ASN A 82 23.49 -16.67 -0.12
C ASN A 82 22.73 -15.37 -0.44
N LYS A 83 22.62 -15.04 -1.72
CA LYS A 83 22.00 -13.79 -2.21
C LYS A 83 20.90 -14.02 -3.24
N THR A 84 20.89 -15.18 -3.86
CA THR A 84 20.00 -15.54 -4.96
C THR A 84 19.26 -16.84 -4.66
N ALA A 85 18.20 -17.11 -5.40
CA ALA A 85 17.46 -18.37 -5.28
C ALA A 85 18.31 -19.60 -5.57
N GLN A 86 19.35 -19.45 -6.42
CA GLN A 86 20.27 -20.53 -6.81
C GLN A 86 21.26 -20.89 -5.69
N ASP A 87 21.47 -20.00 -4.75
CA ASP A 87 22.36 -20.25 -3.60
C ASP A 87 21.64 -21.04 -2.48
N LEU A 88 20.34 -21.28 -2.63
CA LEU A 88 19.51 -21.90 -1.61
C LEU A 88 19.41 -23.41 -1.80
N ASP A 89 19.36 -24.13 -0.69
CA ASP A 89 19.30 -25.58 -0.64
C ASP A 89 18.16 -26.07 0.30
N GLU A 90 18.05 -27.37 0.44
CA GLU A 90 17.10 -28.04 1.35
C GLU A 90 15.67 -27.51 1.24
N PHE A 91 15.12 -27.03 2.35
CA PHE A 91 13.74 -26.53 2.45
C PHE A 91 13.51 -25.19 1.72
N HIS A 92 14.58 -24.54 1.26
CA HIS A 92 14.51 -23.29 0.50
C HIS A 92 14.63 -23.50 -1.01
N ASN A 93 14.84 -24.74 -1.45
CA ASN A 93 14.94 -25.09 -2.87
C ASN A 93 13.67 -24.66 -3.63
N GLY A 94 13.88 -24.01 -4.78
CA GLY A 94 12.78 -23.60 -5.65
C GLY A 94 12.05 -22.34 -5.20
N MET A 95 12.52 -21.66 -4.16
CA MET A 95 11.92 -20.38 -3.75
C MET A 95 12.13 -19.33 -4.85
N PRO A 96 11.09 -18.68 -5.37
CA PRO A 96 11.25 -17.58 -6.30
C PRO A 96 11.88 -16.40 -5.56
N PHE A 97 12.92 -15.78 -6.15
CA PHE A 97 13.50 -14.56 -5.60
C PHE A 97 13.81 -13.59 -6.73
N SER A 98 13.08 -12.47 -6.72
CA SER A 98 13.22 -11.38 -7.69
C SER A 98 12.87 -10.06 -7.03
N HIS A 99 13.73 -9.56 -6.15
CA HIS A 99 13.52 -8.34 -5.38
C HIS A 99 14.69 -7.36 -5.54
N GLY A 100 15.02 -7.01 -6.77
CA GLY A 100 16.08 -6.06 -7.08
C GLY A 100 17.44 -6.53 -6.59
N THR A 101 18.15 -5.64 -5.86
CA THR A 101 19.53 -5.88 -5.37
C THR A 101 19.58 -6.26 -3.89
N VAL A 102 18.42 -6.44 -3.22
CA VAL A 102 18.41 -6.85 -1.81
C VAL A 102 18.85 -8.31 -1.66
N SER A 103 19.44 -8.65 -0.52
CA SER A 103 19.79 -10.02 -0.17
C SER A 103 18.83 -10.59 0.87
N CYS A 104 18.89 -11.90 1.10
CA CYS A 104 18.05 -12.60 2.08
C CYS A 104 18.15 -11.93 3.47
N LEU A 105 19.38 -11.64 3.93
CA LEU A 105 19.66 -11.02 5.22
C LEU A 105 19.41 -9.50 5.25
N SER A 106 18.92 -8.90 4.16
CA SER A 106 18.41 -7.52 4.21
C SER A 106 17.06 -7.43 4.95
N CYS A 107 16.34 -8.53 5.03
CA CYS A 107 15.03 -8.62 5.64
C CYS A 107 14.96 -9.66 6.77
N HIS A 108 15.58 -10.83 6.58
CA HIS A 108 15.62 -11.88 7.59
C HIS A 108 16.65 -11.54 8.68
N ASN A 109 16.25 -11.78 9.93
CA ASN A 109 17.10 -11.50 11.09
C ASN A 109 18.04 -12.69 11.31
N ASP A 110 19.32 -12.48 11.12
CA ASP A 110 20.40 -13.46 11.29
C ASP A 110 20.65 -13.85 12.76
N GLN A 111 20.07 -13.10 13.72
CA GLN A 111 20.12 -13.42 15.15
C GLN A 111 18.84 -14.11 15.64
N ASP A 112 17.75 -14.00 14.89
CA ASP A 112 16.44 -14.59 15.20
C ASP A 112 15.64 -14.80 13.91
N TYR A 113 15.74 -15.98 13.35
CA TYR A 113 15.07 -16.32 12.08
C TYR A 113 13.53 -16.42 12.18
N ASP A 114 12.99 -16.42 13.41
CA ASP A 114 11.54 -16.29 13.63
C ASP A 114 11.09 -14.82 13.65
N ALA A 115 11.99 -13.89 13.31
CA ALA A 115 11.71 -12.46 13.15
C ALA A 115 12.36 -11.89 11.89
N LEU A 116 11.98 -10.67 11.57
CA LEU A 116 12.58 -9.83 10.54
C LEU A 116 13.49 -8.79 11.20
N LYS A 117 14.30 -8.08 10.40
CA LYS A 117 15.10 -6.94 10.87
C LYS A 117 15.00 -5.75 9.92
N LEU A 118 15.09 -4.56 10.48
CA LEU A 118 15.21 -3.32 9.72
C LEU A 118 16.65 -3.08 9.29
N ALA A 119 16.86 -2.09 8.44
CA ALA A 119 18.21 -1.70 7.96
C ALA A 119 19.13 -1.23 9.10
N ASP A 120 18.58 -0.74 10.20
CA ASP A 120 19.32 -0.35 11.41
C ASP A 120 19.59 -1.53 12.38
N GLY A 121 19.19 -2.75 12.00
CA GLY A 121 19.37 -3.96 12.79
C GLY A 121 18.27 -4.23 13.81
N ARG A 122 17.30 -3.33 13.99
CA ARG A 122 16.19 -3.56 14.93
C ARG A 122 15.33 -4.74 14.49
N ARG A 123 15.02 -5.60 15.45
CA ARG A 123 14.12 -6.73 15.29
C ARG A 123 12.69 -6.26 15.02
N VAL A 124 12.01 -6.92 14.10
CA VAL A 124 10.62 -6.66 13.72
C VAL A 124 9.86 -7.98 13.65
N GLU A 125 8.68 -8.01 14.26
CA GLU A 125 7.79 -9.17 14.16
C GLU A 125 7.22 -9.30 12.75
N PHE A 126 6.95 -10.54 12.31
CA PHE A 126 6.26 -10.79 11.04
C PHE A 126 4.89 -10.10 10.97
N THR A 127 4.21 -9.94 12.11
CA THR A 127 2.95 -9.20 12.21
C THR A 127 3.08 -7.72 11.89
N GLU A 128 4.29 -7.17 11.94
CA GLU A 128 4.62 -5.76 11.66
C GLU A 128 5.42 -5.60 10.35
N VAL A 129 5.30 -6.57 9.43
CA VAL A 129 6.04 -6.61 8.16
C VAL A 129 5.91 -5.34 7.33
N MET A 130 4.81 -4.61 7.44
CA MET A 130 4.63 -3.33 6.72
C MET A 130 5.69 -2.29 7.10
N THR A 131 6.17 -2.30 8.35
CA THR A 131 7.25 -1.43 8.82
C THR A 131 8.56 -1.73 8.05
N LEU A 132 8.83 -3.00 7.79
CA LEU A 132 9.96 -3.42 6.98
C LEU A 132 9.83 -2.93 5.53
N CYS A 133 8.67 -3.14 4.90
CA CYS A 133 8.42 -2.70 3.52
C CYS A 133 8.56 -1.18 3.39
N ALA A 134 8.01 -0.43 4.34
CA ALA A 134 7.93 1.03 4.32
C ALA A 134 9.31 1.72 4.33
N GLN A 135 10.36 1.10 4.89
CA GLN A 135 11.70 1.72 4.93
C GLN A 135 12.31 1.91 3.53
N CYS A 136 11.91 1.10 2.55
CA CYS A 136 12.37 1.22 1.16
C CYS A 136 11.24 1.71 0.23
N HIS A 137 9.98 1.37 0.51
CA HIS A 137 8.80 1.67 -0.29
C HIS A 137 7.98 2.85 0.29
N GLY A 138 8.67 3.93 0.71
CA GLY A 138 8.05 5.10 1.32
C GLY A 138 6.90 5.72 0.51
N PRO A 139 7.05 5.99 -0.80
CA PRO A 139 5.96 6.52 -1.62
C PRO A 139 4.72 5.62 -1.64
N GLN A 140 4.89 4.29 -1.70
CA GLN A 140 3.80 3.32 -1.66
C GLN A 140 3.12 3.30 -0.29
N MET A 141 3.90 3.43 0.79
CA MET A 141 3.36 3.52 2.15
C MET A 141 2.53 4.81 2.33
N THR A 142 3.02 5.94 1.84
CA THR A 142 2.26 7.20 1.83
C THR A 142 0.95 7.05 1.05
N ALA A 143 1.00 6.47 -0.15
CA ALA A 143 -0.20 6.20 -0.94
C ALA A 143 -1.18 5.25 -0.22
N TYR A 144 -0.66 4.25 0.49
CA TYR A 144 -1.45 3.33 1.31
C TYR A 144 -2.16 4.04 2.47
N GLU A 145 -1.47 4.91 3.20
CA GLU A 145 -2.02 5.68 4.31
C GLU A 145 -3.16 6.60 3.84
N HIS A 146 -3.01 7.20 2.66
CA HIS A 146 -4.02 8.06 2.06
C HIS A 146 -5.13 7.29 1.29
N GLY A 147 -5.08 5.96 1.26
CA GLY A 147 -6.11 5.14 0.61
C GLY A 147 -6.00 5.06 -0.92
N ALA A 148 -4.90 5.53 -1.50
CA ALA A 148 -4.62 5.44 -2.93
C ALA A 148 -3.93 4.12 -3.33
N HIS A 149 -3.49 3.32 -2.37
CA HIS A 149 -2.88 2.01 -2.55
C HIS A 149 -3.45 1.01 -1.54
N GLY A 150 -3.46 -0.28 -1.92
CA GLY A 150 -3.99 -1.36 -1.08
C GLY A 150 -5.50 -1.56 -1.25
N GLY A 151 -5.93 -2.80 -1.02
CA GLY A 151 -7.34 -3.20 -1.02
C GLY A 151 -8.00 -2.97 0.33
N MET A 152 -9.33 -2.88 0.31
CA MET A 152 -10.14 -2.69 1.50
C MET A 152 -11.42 -3.52 1.41
N THR A 153 -11.84 -4.09 2.54
CA THR A 153 -13.09 -4.84 2.69
C THR A 153 -13.91 -4.23 3.84
N GLY A 154 -15.20 -4.54 3.88
CA GLY A 154 -16.12 -4.02 4.87
C GLY A 154 -16.98 -2.88 4.35
N PHE A 155 -17.41 -1.99 5.22
CA PHE A 155 -18.32 -0.90 4.88
C PHE A 155 -17.55 0.27 4.25
N TRP A 156 -17.98 0.72 3.08
CA TRP A 156 -17.45 1.93 2.48
C TRP A 156 -17.68 3.16 3.36
N ASP A 157 -18.87 3.26 3.94
CA ASP A 157 -19.23 4.31 4.89
C ASP A 157 -18.95 3.83 6.33
N ARG A 158 -17.96 4.41 6.97
CA ARG A 158 -17.54 4.11 8.34
C ARG A 158 -18.57 4.48 9.42
N ASN A 159 -19.65 5.17 9.08
CA ASN A 159 -20.77 5.37 10.00
C ASN A 159 -21.68 4.13 10.04
N ARG A 160 -21.57 3.22 9.08
CA ARG A 160 -22.39 2.01 8.97
C ARG A 160 -21.70 0.76 9.51
N GLY A 161 -20.37 0.74 9.54
CA GLY A 161 -19.63 -0.42 10.03
C GLY A 161 -18.11 -0.30 9.87
N PRO A 162 -17.36 -1.30 10.35
CA PRO A 162 -15.90 -1.32 10.29
C PRO A 162 -15.38 -1.60 8.89
N GLN A 163 -14.13 -1.19 8.67
CA GLN A 163 -13.36 -1.50 7.47
C GLN A 163 -12.10 -2.29 7.85
N SER A 164 -11.65 -3.15 6.95
CA SER A 164 -10.37 -3.84 7.06
C SER A 164 -9.55 -3.61 5.80
N LYS A 165 -8.32 -3.10 5.95
CA LYS A 165 -7.36 -2.89 4.86
C LYS A 165 -6.46 -4.10 4.74
N ASN A 166 -6.10 -4.44 3.50
CA ASN A 166 -5.12 -5.47 3.22
C ASN A 166 -3.73 -5.02 3.70
N ASN A 167 -2.90 -5.98 4.09
CA ASN A 167 -1.48 -5.80 4.30
C ASN A 167 -0.74 -5.84 2.94
N CYS A 168 0.51 -5.38 2.90
CA CYS A 168 1.33 -5.45 1.69
C CYS A 168 1.45 -6.89 1.15
N ILE A 169 1.71 -7.85 2.03
CA ILE A 169 1.89 -9.27 1.68
C ILE A 169 0.57 -10.01 1.35
N ASP A 170 -0.59 -9.39 1.53
CA ASP A 170 -1.86 -9.95 1.06
C ASP A 170 -1.97 -9.92 -0.49
N CYS A 171 -1.16 -9.07 -1.14
CA CYS A 171 -1.16 -8.88 -2.59
C CYS A 171 0.22 -9.05 -3.22
N HIS A 172 1.30 -8.82 -2.48
CA HIS A 172 2.66 -8.90 -2.95
C HIS A 172 3.39 -10.07 -2.29
N ASP A 173 4.04 -10.93 -3.09
CA ASP A 173 4.99 -11.90 -2.56
C ASP A 173 6.25 -11.14 -2.14
N PRO A 174 6.70 -11.19 -0.87
CA PRO A 174 7.88 -10.46 -0.42
C PRO A 174 9.17 -10.87 -1.14
N HIS A 175 9.25 -12.08 -1.69
CA HIS A 175 10.40 -12.57 -2.43
C HIS A 175 10.35 -12.19 -3.93
N ALA A 176 9.16 -11.96 -4.48
CA ALA A 176 8.95 -11.52 -5.86
C ALA A 176 7.79 -10.50 -5.92
N PRO A 177 7.99 -9.28 -5.36
CA PRO A 177 6.90 -8.37 -5.07
C PRO A 177 6.29 -7.69 -6.29
N GLN A 178 6.81 -7.91 -7.49
CA GLN A 178 6.27 -7.34 -8.71
C GLN A 178 4.84 -7.82 -8.94
N PHE A 179 3.87 -6.93 -8.79
CA PHE A 179 2.48 -7.24 -9.06
C PHE A 179 2.27 -7.44 -10.57
N PRO A 180 1.57 -8.50 -11.00
CA PRO A 180 1.29 -8.72 -12.42
C PRO A 180 0.52 -7.54 -13.00
N LYS A 181 0.87 -7.12 -14.22
CA LYS A 181 0.11 -6.11 -14.94
C LYS A 181 -1.31 -6.64 -15.20
N MET A 182 -2.28 -6.14 -14.47
CA MET A 182 -3.67 -6.49 -14.69
C MET A 182 -4.16 -5.79 -15.96
N LYS A 183 -4.55 -6.58 -16.95
CA LYS A 183 -5.34 -6.06 -18.06
C LYS A 183 -6.81 -6.13 -17.64
N PRO A 184 -7.58 -5.04 -17.73
CA PRO A 184 -9.02 -5.11 -17.51
C PRO A 184 -9.61 -6.14 -18.49
N THR A 185 -10.26 -7.18 -17.97
CA THR A 185 -10.90 -8.23 -18.79
C THR A 185 -12.24 -7.78 -19.36
N PHE A 186 -12.82 -6.72 -18.78
CA PHE A 186 -14.09 -6.17 -19.19
C PHE A 186 -13.92 -4.70 -19.55
N LYS A 187 -14.50 -4.30 -20.69
CA LYS A 187 -14.71 -2.88 -20.98
C LYS A 187 -15.68 -2.34 -19.93
N PRO A 188 -15.48 -1.12 -19.42
CA PRO A 188 -16.51 -0.45 -18.64
C PRO A 188 -17.80 -0.43 -19.45
N GLN A 189 -18.85 -1.08 -18.94
CA GLN A 189 -20.17 -0.97 -19.56
C GLN A 189 -20.78 0.37 -19.10
N ASP A 190 -20.69 1.34 -19.98
CA ASP A 190 -21.45 2.57 -19.79
C ASP A 190 -22.88 2.32 -20.27
N ARG A 191 -23.82 2.31 -19.33
CA ARG A 191 -25.24 2.11 -19.59
C ARG A 191 -25.83 3.14 -20.57
N PHE A 192 -25.15 4.23 -20.81
CA PHE A 192 -25.61 5.34 -21.62
C PHE A 192 -24.91 5.42 -22.98
N LEU A 193 -23.79 4.76 -23.19
CA LEU A 193 -23.03 4.79 -24.44
C LEU A 193 -23.24 3.57 -25.33
N ASP A 194 -23.79 2.47 -24.80
CA ASP A 194 -24.11 1.25 -25.58
C ASP A 194 -25.53 1.28 -26.16
N GLN A 195 -25.99 2.42 -26.61
CA GLN A 195 -27.15 2.42 -27.52
C GLN A 195 -26.70 1.91 -28.87
N PRO A 196 -27.35 0.86 -29.43
CA PRO A 196 -27.05 0.44 -30.78
C PRO A 196 -27.28 1.60 -31.72
N ARG A 197 -26.26 2.01 -32.50
CA ARG A 197 -26.43 2.96 -33.58
C ARG A 197 -27.41 2.32 -34.56
N THR A 198 -28.64 2.81 -34.57
CA THR A 198 -29.56 2.56 -35.68
C THR A 198 -28.96 3.25 -36.87
N GLU A 199 -28.40 2.49 -37.80
CA GLU A 199 -28.02 2.97 -39.11
C GLU A 199 -29.32 3.40 -39.82
N HIS A 200 -29.41 4.68 -40.17
CA HIS A 200 -30.39 5.25 -41.06
C HIS A 200 -29.81 5.37 -42.47
#